data_7173849580c3ecbfddd7014a2a3d2fd4
#
_entry.id   7173849580c3ecbfddd7014a2a3d2fd4
#
_cell.length_a   1.000
_cell.length_b   1.000
_cell.length_c   1.000
_cell.angle_alpha   90.00
_cell.angle_beta   90.00
_cell.angle_gamma   90.00
#
_symmetry.space_group_name_H-M   'P 1'
#
loop_
_entity.id
_entity.type
_entity.pdbx_description
1 polymer ?
#
loop_
_entity_poly.entity_id
_entity_poly.type
_entity_poly.pdbx_seq_one_letter_code
_entity_poly.pdbx_strand_id
1 'polypeptide(L)'
;GRPVTPRSGDIVEFNTLWYNALMYVSELLAENEGASELSSRLAGIAEKTAKSFVDTFLNEYGYLLDYVDGDMLDWSVRPNMIFAASFDYSPLDAKQKKGSVDFATRELLTPKGVRSVCPKSGGYNPNYVGPQLQRDYAYHQGTAWPWLEGFYLEAYLRLYKRSAISFVERQMIGYEDEMSLHCLGAIPELFDGNPPFKGRGAVSFAMNVAQILRTLNLLEKYDNQ
;
A
#
# COMPACT_ATOMS: atom_id res chain seq x y z
N GLY A 1 -6.92 -18.80 19.39
CA GLY A 1 -7.81 -17.69 19.10
C GLY A 1 -8.26 -17.75 17.63
N ARG A 2 -9.33 -17.08 17.30
CA ARG A 2 -9.75 -16.94 15.90
C ARG A 2 -9.03 -15.73 15.30
N PRO A 3 -8.59 -15.77 14.02
CA PRO A 3 -8.01 -14.61 13.35
C PRO A 3 -9.06 -13.49 13.27
N VAL A 4 -8.61 -12.24 13.48
CA VAL A 4 -9.49 -11.05 13.42
C VAL A 4 -9.69 -10.60 11.97
N THR A 5 -8.66 -10.74 11.15
CA THR A 5 -8.67 -10.41 9.73
C THR A 5 -8.18 -11.64 8.94
N PRO A 6 -9.01 -12.69 8.81
CA PRO A 6 -8.61 -13.89 8.09
C PRO A 6 -8.44 -13.58 6.60
N ARG A 7 -7.35 -14.08 6.02
CA ARG A 7 -7.07 -14.02 4.59
C ARG A 7 -6.50 -15.38 4.17
N SER A 8 -6.97 -15.92 3.06
CA SER A 8 -6.58 -17.23 2.53
C SER A 8 -6.56 -17.22 1.01
N GLY A 9 -6.01 -18.26 0.40
CA GLY A 9 -5.90 -18.37 -1.04
C GLY A 9 -4.87 -17.41 -1.65
N ASP A 10 -5.20 -16.83 -2.79
CA ASP A 10 -4.37 -15.89 -3.53
C ASP A 10 -4.49 -14.49 -2.94
N ILE A 11 -3.39 -13.95 -2.43
CA ILE A 11 -3.31 -12.67 -1.72
C ILE A 11 -2.67 -11.63 -2.63
N VAL A 12 -3.32 -10.47 -2.81
CA VAL A 12 -2.96 -9.49 -3.84
C VAL A 12 -1.54 -8.95 -3.70
N GLU A 13 -1.12 -8.54 -2.50
CA GLU A 13 0.23 -8.00 -2.30
C GLU A 13 1.33 -9.08 -2.39
N PHE A 14 1.06 -10.32 -2.03
CA PHE A 14 2.03 -11.41 -2.19
C PHE A 14 2.28 -11.71 -3.66
N ASN A 15 1.22 -11.75 -4.46
CA ASN A 15 1.35 -11.94 -5.91
C ASN A 15 1.99 -10.73 -6.59
N THR A 16 1.74 -9.51 -6.10
CA THR A 16 2.45 -8.30 -6.54
C THR A 16 3.95 -8.38 -6.26
N LEU A 17 4.33 -8.75 -5.03
CA LEU A 17 5.73 -8.91 -4.63
C LEU A 17 6.43 -10.03 -5.42
N TRP A 18 5.72 -11.12 -5.68
CA TRP A 18 6.21 -12.22 -6.50
C TRP A 18 6.53 -11.76 -7.91
N TYR A 19 5.60 -11.05 -8.56
CA TYR A 19 5.82 -10.48 -9.88
C TYR A 19 7.03 -9.53 -9.90
N ASN A 20 7.09 -8.61 -8.92
CA ASN A 20 8.19 -7.66 -8.82
C ASN A 20 9.55 -8.37 -8.65
N ALA A 21 9.61 -9.42 -7.83
CA ALA A 21 10.81 -10.22 -7.62
C ALA A 21 11.24 -10.96 -8.90
N LEU A 22 10.29 -11.56 -9.62
CA LEU A 22 10.57 -12.24 -10.89
C LEU A 22 11.21 -11.30 -11.91
N MET A 23 10.62 -10.12 -12.09
CA MET A 23 11.12 -9.11 -13.03
C MET A 23 12.50 -8.59 -12.63
N TYR A 24 12.67 -8.21 -11.36
CA TYR A 24 13.94 -7.70 -10.85
C TYR A 24 15.08 -8.73 -11.01
N VAL A 25 14.83 -9.99 -10.61
CA VAL A 25 15.86 -11.03 -10.69
C VAL A 25 16.15 -11.40 -12.15
N SER A 26 15.11 -11.43 -13.01
CA SER A 26 15.29 -11.66 -14.44
C SER A 26 16.21 -10.61 -15.08
N GLU A 27 15.98 -9.34 -14.77
CA GLU A 27 16.78 -8.22 -15.27
C GLU A 27 18.23 -8.26 -14.75
N LEU A 28 18.40 -8.50 -13.46
CA LEU A 28 19.73 -8.67 -12.84
C LEU A 28 20.53 -9.82 -13.45
N LEU A 29 19.87 -10.94 -13.77
CA LEU A 29 20.50 -12.09 -14.41
C LEU A 29 20.79 -11.87 -15.88
N ALA A 30 20.03 -11.01 -16.57
CA ALA A 30 20.27 -10.69 -17.97
C ALA A 30 21.63 -10.00 -18.20
N GLU A 31 22.16 -9.32 -17.19
CA GLU A 31 23.50 -8.72 -17.22
C GLU A 31 24.63 -9.76 -17.09
N ASN A 32 24.30 -11.01 -16.76
CA ASN A 32 25.27 -12.09 -16.57
C ASN A 32 25.15 -13.14 -17.68
N GLU A 33 26.16 -13.20 -18.58
CA GLU A 33 26.18 -14.09 -19.75
C GLU A 33 25.94 -15.58 -19.39
N GLY A 34 26.39 -16.04 -18.22
CA GLY A 34 26.20 -17.41 -17.75
C GLY A 34 24.80 -17.75 -17.24
N ALA A 35 23.90 -16.76 -17.12
CA ALA A 35 22.58 -16.91 -16.50
C ALA A 35 21.40 -16.57 -17.44
N SER A 36 21.66 -16.41 -18.74
CA SER A 36 20.66 -15.96 -19.72
C SER A 36 19.45 -16.90 -19.86
N GLU A 37 19.62 -18.20 -19.74
CA GLU A 37 18.54 -19.19 -19.76
C GLU A 37 17.61 -19.04 -18.56
N LEU A 38 18.18 -18.87 -17.36
CA LEU A 38 17.41 -18.65 -16.14
C LEU A 38 16.67 -17.31 -16.19
N SER A 39 17.33 -16.25 -16.67
CA SER A 39 16.69 -14.93 -16.90
C SER A 39 15.46 -15.06 -17.79
N SER A 40 15.60 -15.69 -18.96
CA SER A 40 14.51 -15.92 -19.92
C SER A 40 13.36 -16.73 -19.31
N ARG A 41 13.68 -17.75 -18.52
CA ARG A 41 12.68 -18.57 -17.81
C ARG A 41 11.91 -17.75 -16.80
N LEU A 42 12.57 -16.89 -16.01
CA LEU A 42 11.92 -16.05 -15.01
C LEU A 42 11.04 -14.99 -15.68
N ALA A 43 11.49 -14.38 -16.77
CA ALA A 43 10.69 -13.46 -17.58
C ALA A 43 9.41 -14.12 -18.10
N GLY A 44 9.50 -15.35 -18.61
CA GLY A 44 8.32 -16.10 -19.06
C GLY A 44 7.36 -16.47 -17.92
N ILE A 45 7.83 -16.68 -16.71
CA ILE A 45 6.98 -16.85 -15.53
C ILE A 45 6.33 -15.51 -15.16
N ALA A 46 7.06 -14.41 -15.20
CA ALA A 46 6.54 -13.08 -14.93
C ALA A 46 5.42 -12.69 -15.89
N GLU A 47 5.57 -12.96 -17.19
CA GLU A 47 4.52 -12.69 -18.19
C GLU A 47 3.21 -13.45 -17.86
N LYS A 48 3.31 -14.74 -17.53
CA LYS A 48 2.14 -15.54 -17.11
C LYS A 48 1.54 -14.98 -15.81
N THR A 49 2.39 -14.61 -14.85
CA THR A 49 1.97 -14.03 -13.58
C THR A 49 1.22 -12.72 -13.80
N ALA A 50 1.71 -11.82 -14.66
CA ALA A 50 1.04 -10.55 -14.95
C ALA A 50 -0.37 -10.76 -15.51
N LYS A 51 -0.53 -11.70 -16.44
CA LYS A 51 -1.83 -12.02 -17.02
C LYS A 51 -2.78 -12.59 -15.98
N SER A 52 -2.36 -13.63 -15.26
CA SER A 52 -3.20 -14.26 -14.24
C SER A 52 -3.51 -13.30 -13.09
N PHE A 53 -2.59 -12.40 -12.74
CA PHE A 53 -2.82 -11.38 -11.72
C PHE A 53 -4.00 -10.47 -12.07
N VAL A 54 -4.02 -9.95 -13.30
CA VAL A 54 -5.11 -9.09 -13.78
C VAL A 54 -6.42 -9.85 -13.84
N ASP A 55 -6.41 -11.07 -14.40
CA ASP A 55 -7.59 -11.92 -14.53
C ASP A 55 -8.18 -12.32 -13.14
N THR A 56 -7.33 -12.44 -12.10
CA THR A 56 -7.73 -12.86 -10.77
C THR A 56 -8.20 -11.70 -9.90
N PHE A 57 -7.45 -10.59 -9.89
CA PHE A 57 -7.65 -9.55 -8.88
C PHE A 57 -8.39 -8.31 -9.38
N LEU A 58 -8.29 -7.96 -10.68
CA LEU A 58 -8.93 -6.75 -11.20
C LEU A 58 -10.43 -6.95 -11.35
N ASN A 59 -11.21 -6.21 -10.58
CA ASN A 59 -12.66 -6.30 -10.66
C ASN A 59 -13.28 -5.29 -11.66
N GLU A 60 -14.57 -5.44 -11.90
CA GLU A 60 -15.34 -4.61 -12.84
C GLU A 60 -15.38 -3.11 -12.49
N TYR A 61 -15.14 -2.76 -11.22
CA TYR A 61 -15.07 -1.37 -10.75
C TYR A 61 -13.70 -0.72 -10.93
N GLY A 62 -12.69 -1.50 -11.35
CA GLY A 62 -11.35 -1.00 -11.66
C GLY A 62 -10.41 -0.88 -10.45
N TYR A 63 -10.68 -1.62 -9.37
CA TYR A 63 -9.74 -1.80 -8.26
C TYR A 63 -9.43 -3.30 -8.05
N LEU A 64 -8.44 -3.62 -7.20
CA LEU A 64 -8.05 -5.00 -6.95
C LEU A 64 -8.75 -5.59 -5.73
N LEU A 65 -9.25 -6.82 -5.87
CA LEU A 65 -9.70 -7.64 -4.75
C LEU A 65 -8.56 -7.85 -3.76
N ASP A 66 -8.87 -7.95 -2.46
CA ASP A 66 -7.85 -8.11 -1.44
C ASP A 66 -7.27 -9.54 -1.43
N TYR A 67 -8.14 -10.54 -1.55
CA TYR A 67 -7.76 -11.94 -1.78
C TYR A 67 -8.84 -12.70 -2.53
N VAL A 68 -8.45 -13.84 -3.10
CA VAL A 68 -9.32 -14.79 -3.81
C VAL A 68 -9.03 -16.20 -3.30
N ASP A 69 -10.05 -16.91 -2.81
CA ASP A 69 -9.94 -18.28 -2.32
C ASP A 69 -11.02 -19.16 -2.97
N GLY A 70 -10.68 -19.80 -4.08
CA GLY A 70 -11.65 -20.49 -4.94
C GLY A 70 -12.73 -19.52 -5.43
N ASP A 71 -13.98 -19.79 -5.08
CA ASP A 71 -15.13 -18.95 -5.44
C ASP A 71 -15.34 -17.76 -4.48
N MET A 72 -14.56 -17.68 -3.40
CA MET A 72 -14.65 -16.59 -2.44
C MET A 72 -13.79 -15.40 -2.92
N LEU A 73 -14.44 -14.28 -3.15
CA LEU A 73 -13.82 -13.02 -3.56
C LEU A 73 -13.94 -11.99 -2.44
N ASP A 74 -12.83 -11.44 -1.94
CA ASP A 74 -12.90 -10.33 -0.98
C ASP A 74 -12.97 -8.98 -1.69
N TRP A 75 -14.15 -8.40 -1.70
CA TRP A 75 -14.46 -7.09 -2.27
C TRP A 75 -14.12 -5.91 -1.37
N SER A 76 -13.55 -6.17 -0.19
CA SER A 76 -13.17 -5.10 0.73
C SER A 76 -12.13 -4.20 0.07
N VAL A 77 -12.39 -2.90 0.06
CA VAL A 77 -11.38 -1.93 -0.39
C VAL A 77 -10.33 -1.80 0.71
N ARG A 78 -9.16 -2.36 0.46
CA ARG A 78 -7.99 -2.36 1.36
C ARG A 78 -6.77 -1.75 0.68
N PRO A 79 -5.80 -1.23 1.45
CA PRO A 79 -4.63 -0.55 0.89
C PRO A 79 -3.66 -1.50 0.17
N ASN A 80 -3.80 -2.83 0.32
CA ASN A 80 -2.89 -3.82 -0.24
C ASN A 80 -2.76 -3.74 -1.77
N MET A 81 -3.80 -3.26 -2.47
CA MET A 81 -3.78 -2.98 -3.90
C MET A 81 -2.77 -1.90 -4.32
N ILE A 82 -2.39 -1.02 -3.38
CA ILE A 82 -1.47 0.11 -3.65
C ILE A 82 -0.09 -0.41 -4.07
N PHE A 83 0.37 -1.52 -3.52
CA PHE A 83 1.68 -2.10 -3.85
C PHE A 83 1.81 -2.38 -5.34
N ALA A 84 0.74 -2.87 -6.00
CA ALA A 84 0.75 -3.12 -7.43
C ALA A 84 0.92 -1.84 -8.27
N ALA A 85 0.57 -0.67 -7.74
CA ALA A 85 0.74 0.61 -8.42
C ALA A 85 2.05 1.33 -8.06
N SER A 86 2.66 1.00 -6.90
CA SER A 86 3.83 1.72 -6.36
C SER A 86 5.18 1.11 -6.76
N PHE A 87 5.27 -0.19 -7.01
CA PHE A 87 6.53 -0.85 -7.33
C PHE A 87 7.03 -0.55 -8.75
N ASP A 88 8.34 -0.70 -8.95
CA ASP A 88 9.01 -0.49 -10.24
C ASP A 88 8.44 -1.43 -11.31
N TYR A 89 8.35 -2.72 -10.98
CA TYR A 89 7.72 -3.71 -11.83
C TYR A 89 6.30 -3.96 -11.35
N SER A 90 5.35 -3.67 -12.21
CA SER A 90 3.93 -3.78 -11.91
C SER A 90 3.23 -4.65 -12.95
N PRO A 91 2.36 -5.58 -12.53
CA PRO A 91 1.55 -6.35 -13.47
C PRO A 91 0.40 -5.56 -14.09
N LEU A 92 0.19 -4.30 -13.64
CA LEU A 92 -0.90 -3.43 -14.08
C LEU A 92 -0.45 -2.44 -15.16
N ASP A 93 -1.33 -2.15 -16.11
CA ASP A 93 -1.17 -1.02 -17.02
C ASP A 93 -1.44 0.34 -16.35
N ALA A 94 -1.22 1.44 -17.06
CA ALA A 94 -1.39 2.79 -16.53
C ALA A 94 -2.84 3.09 -16.11
N LYS A 95 -3.84 2.58 -16.84
CA LYS A 95 -5.25 2.77 -16.53
C LYS A 95 -5.66 2.00 -15.28
N GLN A 96 -5.20 0.77 -15.15
CA GLN A 96 -5.45 -0.11 -14.00
C GLN A 96 -4.79 0.43 -12.72
N LYS A 97 -3.52 0.89 -12.81
CA LYS A 97 -2.85 1.60 -11.71
C LYS A 97 -3.64 2.81 -11.25
N LYS A 98 -4.07 3.64 -12.22
CA LYS A 98 -4.86 4.83 -11.92
C LYS A 98 -6.17 4.46 -11.23
N GLY A 99 -6.89 3.45 -11.69
CA GLY A 99 -8.11 2.95 -11.05
C GLY A 99 -7.88 2.59 -9.58
N SER A 100 -6.85 1.77 -9.29
CA SER A 100 -6.50 1.37 -7.92
C SER A 100 -6.14 2.57 -7.03
N VAL A 101 -5.36 3.52 -7.55
CA VAL A 101 -4.98 4.73 -6.80
C VAL A 101 -6.17 5.65 -6.56
N ASP A 102 -7.05 5.84 -7.55
CA ASP A 102 -8.28 6.66 -7.41
C ASP A 102 -9.22 6.07 -6.35
N PHE A 103 -9.37 4.74 -6.31
CA PHE A 103 -10.13 4.06 -5.26
C PHE A 103 -9.50 4.24 -3.88
N ALA A 104 -8.18 4.06 -3.75
CA ALA A 104 -7.47 4.29 -2.51
C ALA A 104 -7.62 5.74 -2.02
N THR A 105 -7.51 6.71 -2.93
CA THR A 105 -7.69 8.14 -2.62
C THR A 105 -9.08 8.41 -2.04
N ARG A 106 -10.11 7.91 -2.69
CA ARG A 106 -11.49 8.21 -2.32
C ARG A 106 -11.94 7.49 -1.06
N GLU A 107 -11.53 6.24 -0.87
CA GLU A 107 -12.09 5.37 0.15
C GLU A 107 -11.18 5.21 1.38
N LEU A 108 -9.87 5.36 1.22
CA LEU A 108 -8.89 5.00 2.25
C LEU A 108 -8.07 6.19 2.79
N LEU A 109 -7.78 7.19 1.94
CA LEU A 109 -6.88 8.27 2.35
C LEU A 109 -7.45 9.10 3.51
N THR A 110 -6.59 9.44 4.44
CA THR A 110 -6.86 10.36 5.56
C THR A 110 -5.73 11.39 5.66
N PRO A 111 -5.87 12.44 6.45
CA PRO A 111 -4.75 13.39 6.70
C PRO A 111 -3.57 12.77 7.48
N LYS A 112 -3.69 11.53 7.97
CA LYS A 112 -2.73 10.88 8.87
C LYS A 112 -2.41 9.43 8.44
N GLY A 113 -2.49 9.16 7.14
CA GLY A 113 -2.21 7.82 6.62
C GLY A 113 -3.35 7.23 5.80
N VAL A 114 -3.18 5.99 5.41
CA VAL A 114 -4.16 5.23 4.63
C VAL A 114 -4.87 4.23 5.55
N ARG A 115 -6.21 4.24 5.51
CA ARG A 115 -7.03 3.28 6.28
C ARG A 115 -6.75 1.84 5.86
N SER A 116 -6.75 0.95 6.84
CA SER A 116 -6.58 -0.49 6.63
C SER A 116 -7.78 -1.17 5.97
N VAL A 117 -8.96 -0.53 6.01
CA VAL A 117 -10.15 -0.91 5.26
C VAL A 117 -11.09 0.29 5.08
N CYS A 118 -11.85 0.29 3.99
CA CYS A 118 -12.85 1.30 3.68
C CYS A 118 -13.97 1.37 4.74
N PRO A 119 -14.44 2.57 5.13
CA PRO A 119 -15.54 2.76 6.05
C PRO A 119 -16.87 2.08 5.66
N LYS A 120 -17.03 1.71 4.40
CA LYS A 120 -18.21 1.02 3.87
C LYS A 120 -18.12 -0.51 4.02
N SER A 121 -16.96 -1.04 4.40
CA SER A 121 -16.76 -2.48 4.58
C SER A 121 -17.35 -2.98 5.90
N GLY A 122 -17.87 -4.19 5.89
CA GLY A 122 -18.31 -4.85 7.12
C GLY A 122 -17.19 -4.98 8.15
N GLY A 123 -17.50 -4.76 9.42
CA GLY A 123 -16.52 -4.83 10.50
C GLY A 123 -15.60 -3.61 10.62
N TYR A 124 -15.90 -2.50 9.92
CA TYR A 124 -15.14 -1.26 10.07
C TYR A 124 -15.09 -0.79 11.53
N ASN A 125 -13.87 -0.67 12.07
CA ASN A 125 -13.60 -0.27 13.44
C ASN A 125 -12.38 0.67 13.46
N PRO A 126 -12.60 1.99 13.33
CA PRO A 126 -11.52 2.96 13.12
C PRO A 126 -10.75 3.35 14.37
N ASN A 127 -11.25 3.03 15.58
CA ASN A 127 -10.69 3.53 16.82
C ASN A 127 -9.86 2.46 17.53
N TYR A 128 -8.57 2.70 17.69
CA TYR A 128 -7.65 1.80 18.39
C TYR A 128 -7.61 2.11 19.89
N VAL A 129 -8.67 1.70 20.61
CA VAL A 129 -8.88 2.02 22.03
C VAL A 129 -9.39 0.82 22.82
N GLY A 130 -9.31 0.91 24.16
CA GLY A 130 -9.82 -0.11 25.08
C GLY A 130 -8.86 -1.26 25.38
N PRO A 131 -9.36 -2.38 25.93
CA PRO A 131 -8.58 -3.59 26.23
C PRO A 131 -7.97 -4.21 24.97
N GLN A 132 -6.96 -5.08 25.16
CA GLN A 132 -6.21 -5.74 24.08
C GLN A 132 -7.13 -6.29 22.97
N LEU A 133 -8.13 -7.08 23.35
CA LEU A 133 -9.03 -7.70 22.38
C LEU A 133 -9.77 -6.67 21.50
N GLN A 134 -10.19 -5.53 22.06
CA GLN A 134 -10.84 -4.48 21.27
C GLN A 134 -9.86 -3.80 20.33
N ARG A 135 -8.63 -3.57 20.78
CA ARG A 135 -7.56 -3.03 19.92
C ARG A 135 -7.20 -3.97 18.78
N ASP A 136 -7.11 -5.28 19.04
CA ASP A 136 -6.86 -6.29 18.03
C ASP A 136 -7.95 -6.28 16.93
N TYR A 137 -9.22 -6.10 17.33
CA TYR A 137 -10.33 -5.95 16.38
C TYR A 137 -10.31 -4.64 15.58
N ALA A 138 -9.59 -3.61 16.02
CA ALA A 138 -9.44 -2.36 15.30
C ALA A 138 -8.19 -2.34 14.39
N TYR A 139 -7.16 -3.09 14.75
CA TYR A 139 -5.79 -2.96 14.23
C TYR A 139 -5.68 -2.96 12.70
N HIS A 140 -6.46 -3.82 12.03
CA HIS A 140 -6.53 -3.90 10.56
C HIS A 140 -7.95 -3.68 10.00
N GLN A 141 -8.83 -3.03 10.79
CA GLN A 141 -10.23 -2.87 10.43
C GLN A 141 -10.69 -1.40 10.37
N GLY A 142 -9.78 -0.50 9.99
CA GLY A 142 -10.15 0.89 9.75
C GLY A 142 -9.18 1.93 10.31
N THR A 143 -8.21 1.55 11.13
CA THR A 143 -7.11 2.42 11.56
C THR A 143 -6.29 2.90 10.36
N ALA A 144 -5.71 4.10 10.45
CA ALA A 144 -4.91 4.70 9.39
C ALA A 144 -3.41 4.50 9.65
N TRP A 145 -2.66 4.20 8.59
CA TRP A 145 -1.26 3.81 8.66
C TRP A 145 -0.36 4.69 7.79
N PRO A 146 0.57 5.45 8.38
CA PRO A 146 1.47 6.32 7.64
C PRO A 146 2.42 5.58 6.69
N TRP A 147 2.92 4.39 7.07
CA TRP A 147 3.82 3.64 6.19
C TRP A 147 3.15 3.20 4.88
N LEU A 148 1.86 2.87 4.92
CA LEU A 148 1.08 2.56 3.72
C LEU A 148 0.87 3.80 2.85
N GLU A 149 0.75 4.98 3.48
CA GLU A 149 0.65 6.23 2.74
C GLU A 149 1.93 6.53 1.94
N GLY A 150 3.11 6.19 2.45
CA GLY A 150 4.36 6.33 1.69
C GLY A 150 4.31 5.60 0.35
N PHE A 151 3.80 4.36 0.30
CA PHE A 151 3.59 3.63 -0.96
C PHE A 151 2.49 4.25 -1.83
N TYR A 152 1.41 4.73 -1.21
CA TYR A 152 0.35 5.44 -1.93
C TYR A 152 0.89 6.71 -2.61
N LEU A 153 1.66 7.52 -1.91
CA LEU A 153 2.24 8.77 -2.43
C LEU A 153 3.27 8.49 -3.53
N GLU A 154 4.04 7.42 -3.43
CA GLU A 154 4.90 6.97 -4.52
C GLU A 154 4.09 6.59 -5.77
N ALA A 155 3.03 5.79 -5.61
CA ALA A 155 2.15 5.45 -6.73
C ALA A 155 1.53 6.70 -7.35
N TYR A 156 1.14 7.67 -6.53
CA TYR A 156 0.58 8.95 -6.96
C TYR A 156 1.63 9.78 -7.75
N LEU A 157 2.87 9.90 -7.26
CA LEU A 157 3.98 10.56 -7.95
C LEU A 157 4.30 9.86 -9.29
N ARG A 158 4.30 8.53 -9.33
CA ARG A 158 4.54 7.77 -10.56
C ARG A 158 3.49 8.05 -11.64
N LEU A 159 2.23 8.21 -11.25
CA LEU A 159 1.12 8.49 -12.16
C LEU A 159 1.08 9.95 -12.63
N TYR A 160 1.23 10.90 -11.72
CA TYR A 160 0.96 12.32 -11.97
C TYR A 160 2.22 13.18 -12.10
N LYS A 161 3.41 12.61 -11.84
CA LYS A 161 4.70 13.28 -11.99
C LYS A 161 4.73 14.63 -11.23
N ARG A 162 5.26 15.68 -11.83
CA ARG A 162 5.35 17.01 -11.23
C ARG A 162 3.99 17.58 -10.74
N SER A 163 2.90 17.23 -11.39
CA SER A 163 1.57 17.70 -10.95
C SER A 163 1.13 17.12 -9.59
N ALA A 164 1.79 16.06 -9.11
CA ALA A 164 1.54 15.47 -7.80
C ALA A 164 2.25 16.19 -6.65
N ILE A 165 3.32 16.96 -6.90
CA ILE A 165 4.23 17.48 -5.88
C ILE A 165 3.48 18.22 -4.77
N SER A 166 2.71 19.24 -5.10
CA SER A 166 1.97 20.04 -4.09
C SER A 166 0.96 19.23 -3.27
N PHE A 167 0.42 18.15 -3.83
CA PHE A 167 -0.45 17.25 -3.08
C PHE A 167 0.37 16.44 -2.08
N VAL A 168 1.48 15.86 -2.51
CA VAL A 168 2.35 15.04 -1.65
C VAL A 168 2.98 15.86 -0.54
N GLU A 169 3.45 17.09 -0.83
CA GLU A 169 3.95 18.03 0.18
C GLU A 169 2.93 18.31 1.28
N ARG A 170 1.68 18.57 0.91
CA ARG A 170 0.60 18.80 1.90
C ARG A 170 0.35 17.58 2.79
N GLN A 171 0.45 16.37 2.27
CA GLN A 171 0.35 15.17 3.09
C GLN A 171 1.52 15.06 4.07
N MET A 172 2.73 15.40 3.63
CA MET A 172 3.94 15.35 4.50
C MET A 172 3.90 16.40 5.60
N ILE A 173 3.48 17.64 5.31
CA ILE A 173 3.30 18.71 6.30
C ILE A 173 2.33 18.27 7.40
N GLY A 174 1.33 17.46 7.08
CA GLY A 174 0.38 16.90 8.05
C GLY A 174 1.04 16.12 9.21
N TYR A 175 2.31 15.71 9.10
CA TYR A 175 3.03 14.99 10.14
C TYR A 175 3.94 15.87 11.01
N GLU A 176 4.17 17.13 10.68
CA GLU A 176 5.06 18.02 11.44
C GLU A 176 4.61 18.19 12.90
N ASP A 177 3.32 18.43 13.11
CA ASP A 177 2.77 18.56 14.47
C ASP A 177 2.90 17.26 15.29
N GLU A 178 2.77 16.11 14.63
CA GLU A 178 2.85 14.80 15.31
C GLU A 178 4.24 14.52 15.87
N MET A 179 5.30 15.07 15.26
CA MET A 179 6.68 14.91 15.74
C MET A 179 6.93 15.57 17.11
N SER A 180 5.99 16.36 17.61
CA SER A 180 6.08 16.99 18.92
C SER A 180 5.02 16.51 19.92
N LEU A 181 4.04 15.71 19.47
CA LEU A 181 2.90 15.30 20.32
C LEU A 181 3.14 14.01 21.10
N HIS A 182 3.72 12.98 20.47
CA HIS A 182 3.88 11.66 21.06
C HIS A 182 5.32 11.36 21.45
N CYS A 183 6.24 11.63 20.54
CA CYS A 183 7.68 11.49 20.74
C CYS A 183 8.40 12.51 19.86
N LEU A 184 9.42 13.17 20.41
CA LEU A 184 10.17 14.19 19.67
C LEU A 184 10.85 13.56 18.44
N GLY A 185 10.53 14.09 17.26
CA GLY A 185 11.12 13.65 15.98
C GLY A 185 10.64 12.27 15.52
N ALA A 186 9.51 11.76 16.02
CA ALA A 186 8.99 10.45 15.64
C ALA A 186 7.48 10.48 15.34
N ILE A 187 7.03 9.45 14.63
CA ILE A 187 5.64 9.27 14.24
C ILE A 187 5.09 8.03 14.96
N PRO A 188 3.88 8.09 15.55
CA PRO A 188 3.25 6.94 16.21
C PRO A 188 2.95 5.82 15.19
N GLU A 189 2.70 4.63 15.70
CA GLU A 189 2.51 3.42 14.90
C GLU A 189 1.34 3.55 13.91
N LEU A 190 0.20 4.04 14.39
CA LEU A 190 -1.03 4.20 13.59
C LEU A 190 -1.87 5.36 14.14
N PHE A 191 -2.90 5.71 13.40
CA PHE A 191 -3.90 6.70 13.81
C PHE A 191 -5.29 6.11 13.82
N ASP A 192 -6.18 6.66 14.65
CA ASP A 192 -7.61 6.39 14.51
C ASP A 192 -8.05 6.76 13.08
N GLY A 193 -8.86 5.93 12.44
CA GLY A 193 -9.26 6.11 11.04
C GLY A 193 -10.32 7.19 10.82
N ASN A 194 -10.90 7.75 11.91
CA ASN A 194 -11.88 8.83 11.88
C ASN A 194 -11.38 10.06 12.67
N PRO A 195 -11.91 11.25 12.37
CA PRO A 195 -11.59 12.45 13.13
C PRO A 195 -11.77 12.23 14.65
N PRO A 196 -10.87 12.77 15.47
CA PRO A 196 -9.80 13.70 15.14
C PRO A 196 -8.47 13.04 14.74
N PHE A 197 -8.45 11.79 14.29
CA PHE A 197 -7.27 11.05 13.81
C PHE A 197 -6.15 11.00 14.88
N LYS A 198 -6.46 10.56 16.08
CA LYS A 198 -5.49 10.49 17.17
C LYS A 198 -4.44 9.42 16.92
N GLY A 199 -3.17 9.76 17.16
CA GLY A 199 -2.06 8.81 17.17
C GLY A 199 -2.24 7.73 18.23
N ARG A 200 -1.88 6.48 17.88
CA ARG A 200 -2.08 5.27 18.69
C ARG A 200 -0.93 4.29 18.51
N GLY A 201 -0.98 3.22 19.29
CA GLY A 201 0.01 2.15 19.24
C GLY A 201 1.34 2.57 19.85
N ALA A 202 2.45 2.12 19.29
CA ALA A 202 3.80 2.53 19.70
C ALA A 202 4.00 4.03 19.45
N VAL A 203 4.60 4.72 20.42
CA VAL A 203 4.80 6.18 20.35
C VAL A 203 5.82 6.61 19.29
N SER A 204 6.71 5.69 18.87
CA SER A 204 7.69 5.87 17.81
C SER A 204 7.74 4.59 16.98
N PHE A 205 7.48 4.71 15.69
CA PHE A 205 7.41 3.56 14.80
C PHE A 205 8.31 3.73 13.57
N ALA A 206 9.39 2.94 13.52
CA ALA A 206 10.46 3.09 12.54
C ALA A 206 9.97 2.98 11.07
N MET A 207 9.00 2.11 10.79
CA MET A 207 8.45 1.96 9.43
C MET A 207 7.80 3.25 8.94
N ASN A 208 7.07 3.96 9.81
CA ASN A 208 6.43 5.23 9.44
C ASN A 208 7.49 6.30 9.15
N VAL A 209 8.47 6.44 10.03
CA VAL A 209 9.59 7.39 9.85
C VAL A 209 10.35 7.09 8.57
N ALA A 210 10.68 5.82 8.31
CA ALA A 210 11.39 5.41 7.10
C ALA A 210 10.61 5.74 5.82
N GLN A 211 9.30 5.52 5.81
CA GLN A 211 8.48 5.82 4.64
C GLN A 211 8.26 7.32 4.41
N ILE A 212 8.17 8.11 5.47
CA ILE A 212 8.14 9.57 5.36
C ILE A 212 9.45 10.09 4.77
N LEU A 213 10.60 9.65 5.29
CA LEU A 213 11.91 10.01 4.75
C LEU A 213 12.06 9.60 3.28
N ARG A 214 11.60 8.39 2.94
CA ARG A 214 11.60 7.91 1.57
C ARG A 214 10.73 8.79 0.66
N THR A 215 9.57 9.21 1.12
CA THR A 215 8.66 10.09 0.37
C THR A 215 9.30 11.46 0.13
N LEU A 216 9.97 12.05 1.11
CA LEU A 216 10.70 13.30 0.96
C LEU A 216 11.82 13.18 -0.09
N ASN A 217 12.58 12.09 -0.07
CA ASN A 217 13.60 11.83 -1.11
C ASN A 217 12.99 11.65 -2.51
N LEU A 218 11.79 11.07 -2.61
CA LEU A 218 11.09 10.97 -3.89
C LEU A 218 10.62 12.33 -4.38
N LEU A 219 10.09 13.17 -3.50
CA LEU A 219 9.71 14.55 -3.83
C LEU A 219 10.88 15.32 -4.45
N GLU A 220 12.04 15.29 -3.80
CA GLU A 220 13.24 15.95 -4.30
C GLU A 220 13.63 15.46 -5.71
N LYS A 221 13.54 14.15 -5.97
CA LYS A 221 13.81 13.58 -7.31
C LYS A 221 12.82 14.07 -8.36
N TYR A 222 11.53 14.17 -8.03
CA TYR A 222 10.49 14.61 -8.98
C TYR A 222 10.49 16.12 -9.20
N ASP A 223 10.94 16.92 -8.23
CA ASP A 223 11.07 18.37 -8.38
C ASP A 223 12.24 18.76 -9.29
N ASN A 224 13.31 17.97 -9.27
CA ASN A 224 14.51 18.17 -10.08
C ASN A 224 14.41 17.59 -11.52
N GLN A 225 13.31 16.95 -11.90
CA GLN A 225 13.06 16.45 -13.26
C GLN A 225 12.27 17.48 -14.10
#